data_3d2e56cef6215bb3072799966922478a
#
_entry.id   3d2e56cef6215bb3072799966922478a
#
_cell.length_a   1.000
_cell.length_b   1.000
_cell.length_c   1.000
_cell.angle_alpha   90.00
_cell.angle_beta   90.00
_cell.angle_gamma   90.00
#
_symmetry.space_group_name_H-M   'P 1'
#
loop_
_entity.id
_entity.type
_entity.pdbx_description
1 polymer ?
#
loop_
_entity_poly.entity_id
_entity_poly.type
_entity_poly.pdbx_seq_one_letter_code
_entity_poly.pdbx_strand_id
1 'polypeptide(L)'
;MQGEPSGYSVIIDRISQDIPFYRAYLKNAALCGTAVINNPFWWSADEKFFNNCLATKINVPVPKTVILPSRDLPPDTSDQSFSNLAYPLDWDSIFKYVGFPAYMKPFAGGGWKNVYKLTSMDDFFEKHSETNQLVMLLQEEIIFEEYYRCYCIGGKHVRIMPYEPRNPHHLRYVADFSASAEKLKEMEEIVLRINKYLGYDFNTVELALRNGIPYAIDFCNPAPDADIKSVGQENFEWVVETAANYAIEKAQAQTDGADNLTWGEYVKRGASGKKLY
;
A
#
# COMPACT_ATOMS: atom_id res chain seq x y z
N MET A 1 3.72 27.77 -12.73
CA MET A 1 4.33 27.55 -14.07
C MET A 1 5.41 26.50 -13.90
N GLN A 2 5.96 25.93 -14.97
CA GLN A 2 7.01 24.93 -14.86
C GLN A 2 8.28 25.54 -14.27
N GLY A 3 8.94 24.81 -13.38
CA GLY A 3 10.19 25.24 -12.73
C GLY A 3 10.02 26.32 -11.65
N GLU A 4 8.79 26.74 -11.34
CA GLU A 4 8.57 27.70 -10.26
C GLU A 4 8.45 26.98 -8.90
N PRO A 5 9.15 27.48 -7.87
CA PRO A 5 9.04 26.96 -6.51
C PRO A 5 7.61 27.09 -5.96
N SER A 6 7.21 26.18 -5.10
CA SER A 6 5.91 26.22 -4.45
C SER A 6 5.75 27.33 -3.42
N GLY A 7 6.86 27.86 -2.90
CA GLY A 7 6.91 28.78 -1.76
C GLY A 7 6.76 28.09 -0.39
N TYR A 8 6.69 26.77 -0.35
CA TYR A 8 6.59 25.97 0.88
C TYR A 8 7.82 25.08 1.05
N SER A 9 8.32 24.99 2.28
CA SER A 9 9.38 24.04 2.62
C SER A 9 8.87 22.58 2.64
N VAL A 10 7.61 22.39 3.10
CA VAL A 10 6.96 21.08 3.19
C VAL A 10 5.51 21.17 2.73
N ILE A 11 5.05 20.14 2.02
CA ILE A 11 3.65 19.94 1.66
C ILE A 11 3.22 18.54 2.08
N ILE A 12 2.13 18.42 2.85
CA ILE A 12 1.50 17.14 3.16
C ILE A 12 0.45 16.85 2.08
N ASP A 13 0.68 15.80 1.30
CA ASP A 13 -0.23 15.36 0.25
C ASP A 13 -1.29 14.41 0.81
N ARG A 14 -2.55 14.74 0.57
CA ARG A 14 -3.69 13.94 1.01
C ARG A 14 -4.68 13.65 -0.13
N ILE A 15 -4.39 14.06 -1.38
CA ILE A 15 -5.38 14.08 -2.45
C ILE A 15 -4.82 13.69 -3.82
N SER A 16 -3.53 13.74 -4.03
CA SER A 16 -2.96 13.54 -5.37
C SER A 16 -3.12 12.13 -5.93
N GLN A 17 -3.43 11.16 -5.07
CA GLN A 17 -3.82 9.80 -5.48
C GLN A 17 -5.07 9.82 -6.38
N ASP A 18 -6.02 10.71 -6.08
CA ASP A 18 -7.30 10.79 -6.77
C ASP A 18 -7.30 11.89 -7.86
N ILE A 19 -6.45 12.91 -7.71
CA ILE A 19 -6.44 14.09 -8.60
C ILE A 19 -5.07 14.26 -9.26
N PRO A 20 -4.89 13.79 -10.51
CA PRO A 20 -3.61 13.84 -11.23
C PRO A 20 -3.01 15.24 -11.38
N PHE A 21 -3.85 16.30 -11.38
CA PHE A 21 -3.39 17.69 -11.41
C PHE A 21 -2.44 17.99 -10.23
N TYR A 22 -2.85 17.66 -9.01
CA TYR A 22 -2.01 17.88 -7.83
C TYR A 22 -0.75 17.05 -7.86
N ARG A 23 -0.82 15.80 -8.33
CA ARG A 23 0.38 14.96 -8.47
C ARG A 23 1.41 15.59 -9.42
N ALA A 24 0.97 16.11 -10.55
CA ALA A 24 1.86 16.81 -11.49
C ALA A 24 2.49 18.07 -10.85
N TYR A 25 1.69 18.86 -10.14
CA TYR A 25 2.15 20.02 -9.39
C TYR A 25 3.17 19.66 -8.30
N LEU A 26 2.89 18.63 -7.50
CA LEU A 26 3.74 18.19 -6.42
C LEU A 26 5.09 17.62 -6.90
N LYS A 27 5.14 16.98 -8.08
CA LYS A 27 6.39 16.57 -8.72
C LYS A 27 7.27 17.76 -9.06
N ASN A 28 6.68 18.86 -9.59
CA ASN A 28 7.42 20.11 -9.80
C ASN A 28 7.88 20.73 -8.48
N ALA A 29 7.03 20.73 -7.45
CA ALA A 29 7.38 21.25 -6.13
C ALA A 29 8.57 20.48 -5.52
N ALA A 30 8.56 19.14 -5.61
CA ALA A 30 9.66 18.29 -5.13
C ALA A 30 10.97 18.55 -5.89
N LEU A 31 10.89 18.72 -7.23
CA LEU A 31 12.05 19.07 -8.06
C LEU A 31 12.63 20.44 -7.68
N CYS A 32 11.78 21.38 -7.27
CA CYS A 32 12.18 22.73 -6.86
C CYS A 32 12.51 22.83 -5.34
N GLY A 33 12.71 21.71 -4.65
CA GLY A 33 13.22 21.67 -3.28
C GLY A 33 12.18 21.48 -2.17
N THR A 34 10.88 21.49 -2.47
CA THR A 34 9.83 21.24 -1.47
C THR A 34 9.84 19.76 -1.04
N ALA A 35 9.87 19.50 0.26
CA ALA A 35 9.62 18.15 0.78
C ALA A 35 8.13 17.81 0.70
N VAL A 36 7.78 16.79 -0.07
CA VAL A 36 6.39 16.36 -0.20
C VAL A 36 6.17 15.06 0.59
N ILE A 37 5.25 15.05 1.48
CA ILE A 37 4.83 13.91 2.30
C ILE A 37 3.48 13.37 1.78
N ASN A 38 3.41 12.21 1.13
CA ASN A 38 4.49 11.33 0.65
C ASN A 38 5.10 11.86 -0.64
N ASN A 39 6.30 11.34 -0.99
CA ASN A 39 6.98 11.72 -2.23
C ASN A 39 6.10 11.40 -3.46
N PRO A 40 5.78 12.37 -4.33
CA PRO A 40 4.83 12.21 -5.42
C PRO A 40 5.31 11.30 -6.55
N PHE A 41 6.59 10.96 -6.61
CA PHE A 41 7.15 10.01 -7.59
C PHE A 41 6.86 8.57 -7.21
N TRP A 42 6.50 8.30 -5.97
CA TRP A 42 6.12 6.98 -5.47
C TRP A 42 4.65 6.61 -5.75
N TRP A 43 3.95 7.39 -6.49
CA TRP A 43 2.58 7.06 -6.89
C TRP A 43 2.45 5.62 -7.46
N SER A 44 3.43 5.19 -8.27
CA SER A 44 3.48 3.84 -8.83
C SER A 44 3.70 2.73 -7.79
N ALA A 45 4.14 3.06 -6.59
CA ALA A 45 4.30 2.08 -5.52
C ALA A 45 2.96 1.60 -4.94
N ASP A 46 1.84 2.24 -5.29
CA ASP A 46 0.50 1.76 -4.96
C ASP A 46 0.04 0.58 -5.84
N GLU A 47 0.93 0.01 -6.61
CA GLU A 47 0.71 -1.22 -7.38
C GLU A 47 0.85 -2.44 -6.47
N LYS A 48 -0.27 -3.05 -6.12
CA LYS A 48 -0.34 -4.15 -5.15
C LYS A 48 0.53 -5.36 -5.49
N PHE A 49 0.72 -5.67 -6.78
CA PHE A 49 1.57 -6.80 -7.18
C PHE A 49 3.04 -6.54 -6.89
N PHE A 50 3.56 -5.38 -7.31
CA PHE A 50 4.92 -4.97 -7.01
C PHE A 50 5.17 -4.93 -5.49
N ASN A 51 4.22 -4.39 -4.74
CA ASN A 51 4.31 -4.30 -3.28
C ASN A 51 4.44 -5.67 -2.63
N ASN A 52 3.64 -6.66 -3.06
CA ASN A 52 3.75 -8.05 -2.58
C ASN A 52 5.11 -8.69 -2.95
N CYS A 53 5.61 -8.45 -4.16
CA CYS A 53 6.92 -8.93 -4.59
C CYS A 53 8.05 -8.33 -3.72
N LEU A 54 8.00 -7.01 -3.46
CA LEU A 54 8.98 -6.34 -2.61
C LEU A 54 8.90 -6.84 -1.17
N ALA A 55 7.69 -6.97 -0.61
CA ALA A 55 7.48 -7.49 0.74
C ALA A 55 8.09 -8.89 0.91
N THR A 56 7.85 -9.79 -0.07
CA THR A 56 8.49 -11.10 -0.11
C THR A 56 10.01 -10.98 -0.11
N LYS A 57 10.57 -10.07 -0.92
CA LYS A 57 12.03 -9.87 -1.03
C LYS A 57 12.68 -9.37 0.26
N ILE A 58 11.94 -8.63 1.06
CA ILE A 58 12.40 -8.10 2.36
C ILE A 58 11.95 -8.97 3.55
N ASN A 59 11.52 -10.21 3.30
CA ASN A 59 11.08 -11.18 4.30
C ASN A 59 9.93 -10.68 5.18
N VAL A 60 8.92 -10.06 4.56
CA VAL A 60 7.63 -9.76 5.19
C VAL A 60 6.61 -10.79 4.70
N PRO A 61 5.90 -11.48 5.60
CA PRO A 61 4.84 -12.40 5.20
C PRO A 61 3.72 -11.65 4.47
N VAL A 62 3.35 -12.16 3.29
CA VAL A 62 2.23 -11.66 2.47
C VAL A 62 1.43 -12.84 1.92
N PRO A 63 0.15 -12.66 1.59
CA PRO A 63 -0.64 -13.69 0.94
C PRO A 63 -0.05 -14.07 -0.42
N LYS A 64 -0.17 -15.33 -0.81
CA LYS A 64 0.17 -15.77 -2.16
C LYS A 64 -0.63 -14.99 -3.18
N THR A 65 0.03 -14.41 -4.16
CA THR A 65 -0.60 -13.48 -5.11
C THR A 65 -0.12 -13.75 -6.52
N VAL A 66 -1.04 -13.77 -7.47
CA VAL A 66 -0.77 -13.86 -8.91
C VAL A 66 -1.37 -12.65 -9.61
N ILE A 67 -0.65 -12.06 -10.56
CA ILE A 67 -1.18 -11.04 -11.46
C ILE A 67 -1.82 -11.71 -12.69
N LEU A 68 -2.99 -11.25 -13.06
CA LEU A 68 -3.74 -11.74 -14.21
C LEU A 68 -3.83 -10.63 -15.25
N PRO A 69 -3.55 -10.92 -16.54
CA PRO A 69 -3.78 -9.95 -17.59
C PRO A 69 -5.26 -9.57 -17.65
N SER A 70 -5.56 -8.44 -18.27
CA SER A 70 -6.94 -8.06 -18.58
C SER A 70 -7.59 -9.10 -19.48
N ARG A 71 -8.87 -9.38 -19.25
CA ARG A 71 -9.65 -10.32 -20.05
C ARG A 71 -9.83 -9.80 -21.48
N ASP A 72 -10.22 -8.54 -21.61
CA ASP A 72 -10.41 -7.88 -22.89
C ASP A 72 -9.14 -7.10 -23.25
N LEU A 73 -8.86 -6.99 -24.53
CA LEU A 73 -7.71 -6.23 -25.01
C LEU A 73 -7.85 -4.75 -24.61
N PRO A 74 -6.79 -4.14 -24.05
CA PRO A 74 -6.77 -2.71 -23.83
C PRO A 74 -6.96 -1.92 -25.12
N PRO A 75 -7.44 -0.66 -25.05
CA PRO A 75 -7.57 0.18 -26.24
C PRO A 75 -6.26 0.27 -27.02
N ASP A 76 -6.37 0.32 -28.34
CA ASP A 76 -5.24 0.46 -29.28
C ASP A 76 -4.23 -0.71 -29.21
N THR A 77 -4.65 -1.89 -28.72
CA THR A 77 -3.85 -3.12 -28.71
C THR A 77 -4.49 -4.23 -29.56
N SER A 78 -3.70 -5.26 -29.87
CA SER A 78 -4.13 -6.45 -30.59
C SER A 78 -3.51 -7.71 -29.96
N ASP A 79 -3.87 -8.89 -30.43
CA ASP A 79 -3.25 -10.15 -29.99
C ASP A 79 -1.73 -10.14 -30.15
N GLN A 80 -1.20 -9.41 -31.13
CA GLN A 80 0.24 -9.25 -31.33
C GLN A 80 0.91 -8.51 -30.18
N SER A 81 0.19 -7.62 -29.49
CA SER A 81 0.70 -6.91 -28.31
C SER A 81 0.97 -7.85 -27.13
N PHE A 82 0.39 -9.04 -27.14
CA PHE A 82 0.52 -10.07 -26.11
C PHE A 82 1.26 -11.32 -26.58
N SER A 83 2.03 -11.22 -27.68
CA SER A 83 2.76 -12.34 -28.27
C SER A 83 3.73 -13.05 -27.32
N ASN A 84 4.16 -12.38 -26.24
CA ASN A 84 5.02 -12.93 -25.21
C ASN A 84 4.26 -13.58 -24.04
N LEU A 85 2.93 -13.47 -24.01
CA LEU A 85 2.10 -14.08 -22.99
C LEU A 85 1.79 -15.53 -23.39
N ALA A 86 2.11 -16.47 -22.50
CA ALA A 86 1.68 -17.86 -22.69
C ALA A 86 0.15 -17.95 -22.57
N TYR A 87 -0.50 -18.46 -23.62
CA TYR A 87 -1.95 -18.57 -23.64
C TYR A 87 -2.37 -19.96 -24.21
N PRO A 88 -3.36 -20.63 -23.58
CA PRO A 88 -4.09 -20.23 -22.39
C PRO A 88 -3.19 -20.20 -21.14
N LEU A 89 -3.59 -19.40 -20.15
CA LEU A 89 -2.89 -19.40 -18.85
C LEU A 89 -3.00 -20.77 -18.21
N ASP A 90 -1.97 -21.16 -17.46
CA ASP A 90 -1.98 -22.40 -16.67
C ASP A 90 -2.85 -22.22 -15.40
N TRP A 91 -4.15 -22.28 -15.57
CA TRP A 91 -5.13 -22.09 -14.51
C TRP A 91 -4.96 -23.10 -13.38
N ASP A 92 -4.62 -24.34 -13.66
CA ASP A 92 -4.44 -25.38 -12.66
C ASP A 92 -3.29 -25.03 -11.72
N SER A 93 -2.16 -24.59 -12.26
CA SER A 93 -1.02 -24.14 -11.46
C SER A 93 -1.34 -22.86 -10.68
N ILE A 94 -2.06 -21.92 -11.26
CA ILE A 94 -2.48 -20.68 -10.59
C ILE A 94 -3.37 -21.01 -9.37
N PHE A 95 -4.42 -21.80 -9.57
CA PHE A 95 -5.34 -22.16 -8.48
C PHE A 95 -4.68 -23.04 -7.42
N LYS A 96 -3.80 -23.95 -7.82
CA LYS A 96 -3.00 -24.74 -6.88
C LYS A 96 -2.06 -23.88 -6.03
N TYR A 97 -1.50 -22.81 -6.61
CA TYR A 97 -0.61 -21.90 -5.89
C TYR A 97 -1.37 -21.01 -4.91
N VAL A 98 -2.46 -20.37 -5.34
CA VAL A 98 -3.22 -19.43 -4.51
C VAL A 98 -4.14 -20.18 -3.53
N GLY A 99 -4.87 -21.17 -4.01
CA GLY A 99 -5.92 -21.88 -3.26
C GLY A 99 -7.24 -21.10 -3.19
N PHE A 100 -8.22 -21.74 -2.57
CA PHE A 100 -9.52 -21.13 -2.23
C PHE A 100 -9.81 -21.35 -0.74
N PRO A 101 -10.50 -20.42 -0.07
CA PRO A 101 -11.04 -19.16 -0.61
C PRO A 101 -9.95 -18.15 -0.97
N ALA A 102 -10.26 -17.26 -1.94
CA ALA A 102 -9.34 -16.26 -2.45
C ALA A 102 -10.07 -14.93 -2.70
N TYR A 103 -9.32 -13.85 -2.88
CA TYR A 103 -9.82 -12.57 -3.35
C TYR A 103 -9.29 -12.26 -4.75
N MET A 104 -10.19 -11.81 -5.62
CA MET A 104 -9.81 -11.18 -6.88
C MET A 104 -10.05 -9.67 -6.77
N LYS A 105 -9.03 -8.87 -7.06
CA LYS A 105 -9.07 -7.41 -6.91
C LYS A 105 -8.22 -6.72 -7.98
N PRO A 106 -8.52 -5.46 -8.36
CA PRO A 106 -7.64 -4.71 -9.25
C PRO A 106 -6.23 -4.58 -8.70
N PHE A 107 -5.21 -4.61 -9.59
CA PHE A 107 -3.81 -4.46 -9.18
C PHE A 107 -3.52 -3.06 -8.61
N ALA A 108 -4.28 -2.04 -9.04
CA ALA A 108 -4.20 -0.67 -8.59
C ALA A 108 -5.56 -0.16 -8.08
N GLY A 109 -5.54 0.89 -7.28
CA GLY A 109 -6.75 1.48 -6.69
C GLY A 109 -7.10 0.92 -5.30
N GLY A 110 -8.21 1.40 -4.73
CA GLY A 110 -8.65 1.09 -3.36
C GLY A 110 -10.17 1.20 -3.19
N GLY A 111 -10.62 1.29 -1.92
CA GLY A 111 -12.03 1.51 -1.60
C GLY A 111 -12.95 0.32 -1.86
N TRP A 112 -12.44 -0.90 -1.89
CA TRP A 112 -13.21 -2.14 -2.13
C TRP A 112 -13.90 -2.22 -3.51
N LYS A 113 -13.56 -1.35 -4.45
CA LYS A 113 -14.15 -1.34 -5.78
C LYS A 113 -13.62 -2.53 -6.60
N ASN A 114 -14.54 -3.31 -7.20
CA ASN A 114 -14.23 -4.50 -7.98
C ASN A 114 -13.42 -5.57 -7.22
N VAL A 115 -13.68 -5.71 -5.91
CA VAL A 115 -13.09 -6.75 -5.08
C VAL A 115 -14.10 -7.88 -4.92
N TYR A 116 -13.72 -9.10 -5.28
CA TYR A 116 -14.56 -10.29 -5.27
C TYR A 116 -13.97 -11.34 -4.34
N LYS A 117 -14.76 -11.84 -3.40
CA LYS A 117 -14.43 -13.05 -2.64
C LYS A 117 -14.86 -14.27 -3.45
N LEU A 118 -13.95 -15.23 -3.62
CA LEU A 118 -14.11 -16.41 -4.44
C LEU A 118 -13.94 -17.66 -3.59
N THR A 119 -14.84 -18.61 -3.75
CA THR A 119 -14.83 -19.88 -3.01
C THR A 119 -14.48 -21.08 -3.89
N SER A 120 -14.53 -20.92 -5.21
CA SER A 120 -14.31 -21.98 -6.19
C SER A 120 -13.75 -21.44 -7.50
N MET A 121 -13.34 -22.36 -8.38
CA MET A 121 -12.95 -22.03 -9.75
C MET A 121 -14.14 -21.48 -10.55
N ASP A 122 -15.35 -22.01 -10.33
CA ASP A 122 -16.54 -21.53 -11.02
C ASP A 122 -16.85 -20.08 -10.65
N ASP A 123 -16.78 -19.72 -9.34
CA ASP A 123 -16.89 -18.33 -8.89
C ASP A 123 -15.84 -17.44 -9.57
N PHE A 124 -14.60 -17.96 -9.68
CA PHE A 124 -13.54 -17.21 -10.33
C PHE A 124 -13.88 -16.88 -11.77
N PHE A 125 -14.26 -17.88 -12.58
CA PHE A 125 -14.53 -17.64 -13.99
C PHE A 125 -15.77 -16.77 -14.21
N GLU A 126 -16.80 -16.91 -13.36
CA GLU A 126 -17.96 -16.03 -13.36
C GLU A 126 -17.52 -14.57 -13.14
N LYS A 127 -16.82 -14.29 -12.04
CA LYS A 127 -16.41 -12.92 -11.71
C LYS A 127 -15.32 -12.36 -12.60
N HIS A 128 -14.39 -13.19 -13.06
CA HIS A 128 -13.40 -12.78 -14.05
C HIS A 128 -14.05 -12.35 -15.37
N SER A 129 -15.21 -12.94 -15.73
CA SER A 129 -15.95 -12.52 -16.91
C SER A 129 -16.47 -11.07 -16.86
N GLU A 130 -16.59 -10.49 -15.68
CA GLU A 130 -17.06 -9.12 -15.42
C GLU A 130 -15.94 -8.07 -15.40
N THR A 131 -14.65 -8.51 -15.42
CA THR A 131 -13.51 -7.59 -15.19
C THR A 131 -13.10 -6.76 -16.39
N ASN A 132 -13.55 -7.13 -17.60
CA ASN A 132 -13.28 -6.41 -18.86
C ASN A 132 -11.78 -6.12 -19.04
N GLN A 133 -11.40 -4.84 -19.07
CA GLN A 133 -10.02 -4.37 -19.29
C GLN A 133 -9.22 -4.21 -17.99
N LEU A 134 -9.77 -4.58 -16.83
CA LEU A 134 -9.05 -4.49 -15.56
C LEU A 134 -7.97 -5.57 -15.47
N VAL A 135 -6.77 -5.16 -15.16
CA VAL A 135 -5.72 -6.06 -14.70
C VAL A 135 -6.02 -6.44 -13.26
N MET A 136 -6.11 -7.73 -12.98
CA MET A 136 -6.54 -8.23 -11.68
C MET A 136 -5.41 -8.94 -10.94
N LEU A 137 -5.51 -8.99 -9.63
CA LEU A 137 -4.77 -9.90 -8.77
C LEU A 137 -5.70 -11.00 -8.30
N LEU A 138 -5.22 -12.25 -8.30
CA LEU A 138 -5.80 -13.33 -7.53
C LEU A 138 -4.92 -13.56 -6.29
N GLN A 139 -5.49 -13.44 -5.11
CA GLN A 139 -4.76 -13.46 -3.84
C GLN A 139 -5.41 -14.41 -2.84
N GLU A 140 -4.58 -15.22 -2.17
CA GLU A 140 -4.98 -16.09 -1.06
C GLU A 140 -5.76 -15.30 0.00
N GLU A 141 -6.88 -15.83 0.49
CA GLU A 141 -7.53 -15.28 1.69
C GLU A 141 -6.73 -15.69 2.93
N ILE A 142 -6.33 -14.73 3.72
CA ILE A 142 -5.81 -15.00 5.06
C ILE A 142 -6.99 -15.06 6.03
N ILE A 143 -7.34 -16.28 6.45
CA ILE A 143 -8.30 -16.46 7.55
C ILE A 143 -7.56 -16.12 8.83
N PHE A 144 -7.96 -15.05 9.48
CA PHE A 144 -7.25 -14.45 10.60
C PHE A 144 -8.02 -14.60 11.92
N GLU A 145 -7.25 -14.68 13.01
CA GLU A 145 -7.73 -14.63 14.38
C GLU A 145 -7.85 -13.17 14.85
N GLU A 146 -6.86 -12.36 14.51
CA GLU A 146 -6.74 -10.95 14.86
C GLU A 146 -6.34 -10.13 13.64
N TYR A 147 -6.71 -8.86 13.63
CA TYR A 147 -6.39 -7.95 12.54
C TYR A 147 -6.04 -6.56 13.09
N TYR A 148 -4.99 -5.97 12.55
CA TYR A 148 -4.47 -4.68 12.99
C TYR A 148 -4.30 -3.74 11.82
N ARG A 149 -4.54 -2.46 12.06
CA ARG A 149 -4.17 -1.38 11.15
C ARG A 149 -3.16 -0.48 11.83
N CYS A 150 -2.01 -0.30 11.20
CA CYS A 150 -0.85 0.32 11.81
C CYS A 150 -0.48 1.59 11.04
N TYR A 151 -0.57 2.76 11.68
CA TYR A 151 0.04 3.96 11.12
C TYR A 151 1.55 3.87 11.21
N CYS A 152 2.24 4.43 10.19
CA CYS A 152 3.66 4.73 10.25
C CYS A 152 3.89 6.15 9.74
N ILE A 153 4.51 7.00 10.54
CA ILE A 153 4.83 8.39 10.21
C ILE A 153 6.32 8.62 10.36
N GLY A 154 6.94 9.22 9.35
CA GLY A 154 8.35 9.51 9.31
C GLY A 154 9.26 8.27 9.25
N GLY A 155 8.69 7.09 8.98
CA GLY A 155 9.43 5.83 8.99
C GLY A 155 9.95 5.42 10.37
N LYS A 156 9.45 6.03 11.45
CA LYS A 156 9.93 5.82 12.83
C LYS A 156 8.83 5.79 13.90
N HIS A 157 7.72 6.44 13.69
CA HIS A 157 6.61 6.48 14.64
C HIS A 157 5.52 5.53 14.19
N VAL A 158 5.24 4.50 14.97
CA VAL A 158 4.24 3.48 14.67
C VAL A 158 3.13 3.52 15.73
N ARG A 159 1.87 3.47 15.26
CA ARG A 159 0.70 3.26 16.11
C ARG A 159 -0.08 2.06 15.60
N ILE A 160 -0.13 1.02 16.42
CA ILE A 160 -0.83 -0.23 16.13
C ILE A 160 -2.23 -0.14 16.73
N MET A 161 -3.25 -0.33 15.90
CA MET A 161 -4.65 -0.26 16.30
C MET A 161 -5.33 -1.58 15.99
N PRO A 162 -6.08 -2.18 16.93
CA PRO A 162 -7.01 -3.25 16.60
C PRO A 162 -7.99 -2.80 15.53
N TYR A 163 -8.27 -3.68 14.56
CA TYR A 163 -9.10 -3.34 13.41
C TYR A 163 -9.92 -4.54 12.97
N GLU A 164 -11.19 -4.34 12.73
CA GLU A 164 -12.09 -5.39 12.24
C GLU A 164 -12.62 -5.02 10.85
N PRO A 165 -11.97 -5.44 9.76
CA PRO A 165 -12.34 -5.06 8.39
C PRO A 165 -13.73 -5.55 7.97
N ARG A 166 -14.29 -6.56 8.65
CA ARG A 166 -15.63 -7.11 8.36
C ARG A 166 -16.74 -6.24 8.89
N ASN A 167 -16.44 -5.35 9.86
CA ASN A 167 -17.43 -4.43 10.42
C ASN A 167 -17.75 -3.29 9.45
N PRO A 168 -18.92 -2.65 9.60
CA PRO A 168 -19.19 -1.36 8.97
C PRO A 168 -18.11 -0.33 9.28
N HIS A 169 -17.84 0.60 8.36
CA HIS A 169 -16.70 1.52 8.42
C HIS A 169 -16.51 2.20 9.79
N HIS A 170 -17.59 2.69 10.40
CA HIS A 170 -17.56 3.41 11.69
C HIS A 170 -17.34 2.51 12.92
N LEU A 171 -17.31 1.19 12.75
CA LEU A 171 -17.10 0.21 13.82
C LEU A 171 -15.80 -0.59 13.67
N ARG A 172 -14.95 -0.25 12.71
CA ARG A 172 -13.75 -1.02 12.41
C ARG A 172 -12.64 -0.89 13.45
N TYR A 173 -12.58 0.23 14.18
CA TYR A 173 -11.55 0.52 15.18
C TYR A 173 -11.98 0.27 16.64
N VAL A 174 -13.09 -0.42 16.85
CA VAL A 174 -13.59 -0.75 18.20
C VAL A 174 -13.41 -2.23 18.57
N ALA A 175 -12.46 -2.90 17.95
CA ALA A 175 -12.12 -4.26 18.29
C ALA A 175 -11.50 -4.32 19.69
N ASP A 176 -12.04 -5.21 20.54
CA ASP A 176 -11.58 -5.40 21.92
C ASP A 176 -10.63 -6.59 22.01
N PHE A 177 -9.45 -6.46 21.40
CA PHE A 177 -8.36 -7.40 21.57
C PHE A 177 -7.02 -6.68 21.59
N SER A 178 -6.04 -7.27 22.25
CA SER A 178 -4.68 -6.77 22.30
C SER A 178 -3.67 -7.89 22.16
N ALA A 179 -2.68 -7.69 21.28
CA ALA A 179 -1.57 -8.62 21.15
C ALA A 179 -0.62 -8.55 22.36
N SER A 180 0.17 -9.61 22.56
CA SER A 180 1.26 -9.59 23.54
C SER A 180 2.32 -8.53 23.17
N ALA A 181 3.13 -8.10 24.14
CA ALA A 181 4.18 -7.12 23.91
C ALA A 181 5.18 -7.59 22.83
N GLU A 182 5.50 -8.88 22.80
CA GLU A 182 6.38 -9.49 21.79
C GLU A 182 5.75 -9.39 20.40
N LYS A 183 4.44 -9.65 20.31
CA LYS A 183 3.72 -9.57 19.04
C LYS A 183 3.59 -8.15 18.54
N LEU A 184 3.32 -7.19 19.43
CA LEU A 184 3.30 -5.77 19.08
C LEU A 184 4.66 -5.32 18.53
N LYS A 185 5.76 -5.76 19.13
CA LYS A 185 7.11 -5.46 18.67
C LYS A 185 7.39 -6.08 17.29
N GLU A 186 7.00 -7.34 17.07
CA GLU A 186 7.13 -8.00 15.77
C GLU A 186 6.37 -7.23 14.67
N MET A 187 5.13 -6.83 14.95
CA MET A 187 4.33 -6.03 14.01
C MET A 187 4.96 -4.66 13.74
N GLU A 188 5.46 -3.98 14.76
CA GLU A 188 6.18 -2.70 14.61
C GLU A 188 7.41 -2.85 13.70
N GLU A 189 8.21 -3.90 13.88
CA GLU A 189 9.37 -4.18 13.02
C GLU A 189 8.98 -4.44 11.56
N ILE A 190 7.87 -5.14 11.32
CA ILE A 190 7.31 -5.36 9.98
C ILE A 190 6.88 -4.03 9.36
N VAL A 191 6.12 -3.22 10.10
CA VAL A 191 5.63 -1.91 9.64
C VAL A 191 6.79 -0.97 9.29
N LEU A 192 7.78 -0.86 10.17
CA LEU A 192 8.98 -0.05 9.93
C LEU A 192 9.78 -0.56 8.71
N ARG A 193 9.90 -1.87 8.55
CA ARG A 193 10.59 -2.49 7.42
C ARG A 193 9.90 -2.16 6.10
N ILE A 194 8.57 -2.33 6.02
CA ILE A 194 7.79 -1.99 4.83
C ILE A 194 7.99 -0.52 4.46
N ASN A 195 7.77 0.39 5.42
CA ASN A 195 7.85 1.82 5.15
C ASN A 195 9.26 2.26 4.76
N LYS A 196 10.29 1.67 5.39
CA LYS A 196 11.68 1.95 5.08
C LYS A 196 12.05 1.60 3.63
N TYR A 197 11.62 0.44 3.14
CA TYR A 197 11.98 -0.01 1.79
C TYR A 197 11.07 0.58 0.71
N LEU A 198 9.83 0.91 1.03
CA LEU A 198 8.93 1.63 0.13
C LEU A 198 9.17 3.15 0.14
N GLY A 199 9.87 3.70 1.13
CA GLY A 199 10.14 5.13 1.23
C GLY A 199 8.90 5.97 1.54
N TYR A 200 7.91 5.40 2.25
CA TYR A 200 6.73 6.13 2.68
C TYR A 200 7.01 6.94 3.95
N ASP A 201 6.63 8.21 3.90
CA ASP A 201 6.68 9.11 5.05
C ASP A 201 5.42 9.06 5.90
N PHE A 202 4.26 8.78 5.28
CA PHE A 202 2.98 8.64 5.97
C PHE A 202 2.17 7.52 5.32
N ASN A 203 1.90 6.47 6.07
CA ASN A 203 1.29 5.25 5.55
C ASN A 203 0.45 4.54 6.59
N THR A 204 -0.43 3.63 6.16
CA THR A 204 -0.98 2.56 6.99
C THR A 204 -0.64 1.19 6.43
N VAL A 205 -0.37 0.26 7.33
CA VAL A 205 -0.13 -1.15 7.04
C VAL A 205 -1.22 -1.97 7.73
N GLU A 206 -1.91 -2.81 7.00
CA GLU A 206 -2.88 -3.76 7.53
C GLU A 206 -2.22 -5.12 7.73
N LEU A 207 -2.29 -5.65 8.96
CA LEU A 207 -1.69 -6.92 9.37
C LEU A 207 -2.78 -7.88 9.85
N ALA A 208 -2.89 -9.03 9.19
CA ALA A 208 -3.77 -10.13 9.57
C ALA A 208 -2.96 -11.23 10.25
N LEU A 209 -3.32 -11.62 11.45
CA LEU A 209 -2.66 -12.71 12.19
C LEU A 209 -3.31 -14.04 11.85
N ARG A 210 -2.53 -14.97 11.33
CA ARG A 210 -2.90 -16.38 11.11
C ARG A 210 -1.87 -17.28 11.74
N ASN A 211 -2.28 -18.11 12.70
CA ASN A 211 -1.39 -18.98 13.47
C ASN A 211 -0.22 -18.20 14.11
N GLY A 212 -0.52 -17.01 14.62
CA GLY A 212 0.46 -16.12 15.24
C GLY A 212 1.42 -15.42 14.27
N ILE A 213 1.29 -15.59 12.95
CA ILE A 213 2.14 -14.93 11.94
C ILE A 213 1.40 -13.70 11.39
N PRO A 214 1.99 -12.48 11.46
CA PRO A 214 1.41 -11.27 10.88
C PRO A 214 1.65 -11.22 9.37
N TYR A 215 0.59 -11.34 8.59
CA TYR A 215 0.60 -11.17 7.13
C TYR A 215 0.23 -9.74 6.76
N ALA A 216 1.05 -9.08 5.96
CA ALA A 216 0.70 -7.77 5.41
C ALA A 216 -0.28 -7.93 4.25
N ILE A 217 -1.48 -7.34 4.40
CA ILE A 217 -2.61 -7.50 3.47
C ILE A 217 -2.74 -6.31 2.53
N ASP A 218 -2.78 -5.10 3.08
CA ASP A 218 -2.77 -3.82 2.36
C ASP A 218 -1.84 -2.86 3.11
N PHE A 219 -0.80 -2.39 2.43
CA PHE A 219 0.30 -1.73 3.12
C PHE A 219 0.94 -0.57 2.37
N CYS A 220 0.25 -0.07 1.34
CA CYS A 220 0.65 1.12 0.61
C CYS A 220 -0.54 2.05 0.47
N ASN A 221 -0.77 2.87 1.48
CA ASN A 221 -1.86 3.83 1.51
C ASN A 221 -1.29 5.25 1.70
N PRO A 222 -1.08 6.00 0.61
CA PRO A 222 -0.42 7.31 0.67
C PRO A 222 -1.23 8.40 1.38
N ALA A 223 -2.55 8.20 1.52
CA ALA A 223 -3.44 9.12 2.22
C ALA A 223 -4.40 8.35 3.14
N PRO A 224 -3.88 7.67 4.19
CA PRO A 224 -4.70 6.84 5.06
C PRO A 224 -5.78 7.66 5.76
N ASP A 225 -6.93 7.01 5.97
CA ASP A 225 -8.03 7.59 6.73
C ASP A 225 -7.57 7.94 8.15
N ALA A 226 -7.82 9.17 8.55
CA ALA A 226 -7.55 9.73 9.86
C ALA A 226 -8.72 10.64 10.33
N ASP A 227 -9.93 10.42 9.83
CA ASP A 227 -11.11 11.13 10.30
C ASP A 227 -11.44 10.72 11.73
N ILE A 228 -11.67 11.69 12.60
CA ILE A 228 -11.96 11.50 14.02
C ILE A 228 -13.18 10.57 14.25
N LYS A 229 -14.18 10.62 13.34
CA LYS A 229 -15.38 9.78 13.40
C LYS A 229 -15.09 8.33 13.03
N SER A 230 -14.01 8.09 12.31
CA SER A 230 -13.58 6.76 11.89
C SER A 230 -12.61 6.15 12.90
N VAL A 231 -11.50 6.84 13.18
CA VAL A 231 -10.39 6.29 13.97
C VAL A 231 -10.51 6.57 15.48
N GLY A 232 -11.44 7.42 15.90
CA GLY A 232 -11.63 7.86 17.26
C GLY A 232 -10.66 8.96 17.70
N GLN A 233 -11.00 9.63 18.81
CA GLN A 233 -10.31 10.83 19.29
C GLN A 233 -8.82 10.59 19.52
N GLU A 234 -8.47 9.55 20.26
CA GLU A 234 -7.09 9.28 20.67
C GLU A 234 -6.16 8.98 19.47
N ASN A 235 -6.65 8.22 18.49
CA ASN A 235 -5.87 7.93 17.28
C ASN A 235 -5.74 9.17 16.40
N PHE A 236 -6.81 9.96 16.28
CA PHE A 236 -6.79 11.23 15.56
C PHE A 236 -5.75 12.19 16.13
N GLU A 237 -5.77 12.42 17.46
CA GLU A 237 -4.83 13.31 18.14
C GLU A 237 -3.38 12.86 17.93
N TRP A 238 -3.12 11.55 18.06
CA TRP A 238 -1.79 11.00 17.82
C TRP A 238 -1.32 11.24 16.37
N VAL A 239 -2.21 11.06 15.38
CA VAL A 239 -1.87 11.31 13.97
C VAL A 239 -1.57 12.78 13.74
N VAL A 240 -2.41 13.69 14.25
CA VAL A 240 -2.23 15.14 14.07
C VAL A 240 -0.92 15.60 14.70
N GLU A 241 -0.66 15.24 15.95
CA GLU A 241 0.57 15.62 16.64
C GLU A 241 1.82 15.07 15.95
N THR A 242 1.81 13.76 15.62
CA THR A 242 2.96 13.10 15.02
C THR A 242 3.24 13.63 13.62
N ALA A 243 2.20 13.83 12.80
CA ALA A 243 2.36 14.36 11.44
C ALA A 243 2.84 15.82 11.44
N ALA A 244 2.33 16.66 12.38
CA ALA A 244 2.76 18.04 12.53
C ALA A 244 4.24 18.12 12.94
N ASN A 245 4.65 17.35 13.95
CA ASN A 245 6.03 17.29 14.40
C ASN A 245 6.97 16.81 13.28
N TYR A 246 6.56 15.78 12.52
CA TYR A 246 7.34 15.30 11.40
C TYR A 246 7.46 16.32 10.27
N ALA A 247 6.40 17.05 9.95
CA ALA A 247 6.43 18.13 8.96
C ALA A 247 7.38 19.26 9.38
N ILE A 248 7.39 19.63 10.68
CA ILE A 248 8.33 20.62 11.24
C ILE A 248 9.77 20.12 11.12
N GLU A 249 10.03 18.87 11.49
CA GLU A 249 11.34 18.23 11.33
C GLU A 249 11.84 18.26 9.88
N LYS A 250 10.95 17.91 8.92
CA LYS A 250 11.25 17.97 7.49
C LYS A 250 11.56 19.42 7.04
N ALA A 251 10.80 20.40 7.53
CA ALA A 251 11.03 21.81 7.18
C ALA A 251 12.38 22.30 7.70
N GLN A 252 12.73 21.94 8.93
CA GLN A 252 14.03 22.30 9.53
C GLN A 252 15.23 21.63 8.85
N ALA A 253 15.02 20.46 8.26
CA ALA A 253 16.06 19.72 7.56
C ALA A 253 16.26 20.18 6.10
N GLN A 254 15.42 21.09 5.59
CA GLN A 254 15.56 21.58 4.22
C GLN A 254 16.82 22.43 4.05
N THR A 255 17.50 22.26 2.94
CA THR A 255 18.67 23.05 2.54
C THR A 255 18.44 23.68 1.17
N ASP A 256 18.96 24.88 0.96
CA ASP A 256 18.86 25.57 -0.31
C ASP A 256 19.46 24.76 -1.46
N GLY A 257 18.71 24.62 -2.55
CA GLY A 257 19.15 23.87 -3.74
C GLY A 257 19.02 22.35 -3.64
N ALA A 258 18.53 21.80 -2.51
CA ALA A 258 18.26 20.38 -2.40
C ALA A 258 17.03 20.00 -3.25
N ASP A 259 17.10 18.87 -3.93
CA ASP A 259 15.92 18.20 -4.45
C ASP A 259 15.43 17.12 -3.48
N ASN A 260 14.21 16.64 -3.70
CA ASN A 260 13.60 15.59 -2.88
C ASN A 260 13.29 14.33 -3.72
N LEU A 261 14.23 13.91 -4.56
CA LEU A 261 14.09 12.85 -5.55
C LEU A 261 14.74 11.50 -5.12
N THR A 262 14.71 11.19 -3.83
CA THR A 262 15.51 10.10 -3.23
C THR A 262 14.84 8.71 -3.25
N TRP A 263 13.59 8.59 -3.65
CA TRP A 263 12.80 7.37 -3.55
C TRP A 263 13.42 6.12 -4.21
N GLY A 264 14.07 6.26 -5.36
CA GLY A 264 14.67 5.14 -6.08
C GLY A 264 15.78 4.41 -5.31
N GLU A 265 16.40 5.06 -4.36
CA GLU A 265 17.46 4.47 -3.54
C GLU A 265 16.92 3.42 -2.56
N TYR A 266 15.76 3.65 -1.98
CA TYR A 266 15.14 2.73 -1.03
C TYR A 266 14.82 1.39 -1.71
N VAL A 267 14.24 1.41 -2.90
CA VAL A 267 13.94 0.21 -3.68
C VAL A 267 15.21 -0.56 -4.03
N LYS A 268 16.24 0.14 -4.51
CA LYS A 268 17.53 -0.50 -4.83
C LYS A 268 18.12 -1.20 -3.62
N ARG A 269 18.09 -0.58 -2.46
CA ARG A 269 18.62 -1.15 -1.21
C ARG A 269 17.78 -2.35 -0.75
N GLY A 270 16.46 -2.28 -0.81
CA GLY A 270 15.57 -3.40 -0.51
C GLY A 270 15.80 -4.59 -1.45
N ALA A 271 15.83 -4.35 -2.74
CA ALA A 271 16.03 -5.39 -3.75
C ALA A 271 17.42 -6.05 -3.67
N SER A 272 18.46 -5.32 -3.24
CA SER A 272 19.82 -5.86 -3.08
C SER A 272 20.03 -6.64 -1.78
N GLY A 273 19.05 -6.69 -0.88
CA GLY A 273 19.19 -7.28 0.45
C GLY A 273 20.15 -6.54 1.38
N LYS A 274 20.67 -5.38 0.97
CA LYS A 274 21.55 -4.56 1.80
C LYS A 274 20.76 -3.86 2.89
N LYS A 275 21.23 -3.96 4.15
CA LYS A 275 20.62 -3.21 5.26
C LYS A 275 20.75 -1.71 5.01
N LEU A 276 19.67 -0.98 5.25
CA LEU A 276 19.72 0.47 5.40
C LEU A 276 20.32 0.75 6.79
N TYR A 277 21.43 1.41 6.86
CA TYR A 277 22.06 1.86 8.11
C TYR A 277 21.31 3.07 8.65
#